data_3d3de78ea818974efb9da07aaf179342
#
_entry.id   3d3de78ea818974efb9da07aaf179342
#
_cell.length_a   1.000
_cell.length_b   1.000
_cell.length_c   1.000
_cell.angle_alpha   90.00
_cell.angle_beta   90.00
_cell.angle_gamma   90.00
#
_symmetry.space_group_name_H-M   'P 1'
#
loop_
_entity.id
_entity.type
_entity.pdbx_description
1 polymer ?
#
loop_
_entity_poly.entity_id
_entity_poly.type
_entity_poly.pdbx_seq_one_letter_code
_entity_poly.pdbx_strand_id
1 'polypeptide(L)'
;LFNLNKKEKDKIIDEIKSILLIDDNIEFSYIFGSFIQDNFFRDIDIGIYLKNINENEVFNYEFKISNEISLKCKIDIELIDVRVLNFAPFPFLLNVFKDGILLFTKDEEFLTDLIEETSLYAVSNEHISYQSLKELLDI
;
A
#
# COMPACT_ATOMS: atom_id res chain seq x y z
N LEU A 1 9.90 -18.32 2.50
CA LEU A 1 10.57 -17.08 2.90
C LEU A 1 11.68 -16.74 1.92
N PHE A 2 11.78 -15.49 1.57
CA PHE A 2 12.76 -14.98 0.64
C PHE A 2 13.64 -13.95 1.32
N ASN A 3 14.87 -13.84 0.86
CA ASN A 3 15.83 -12.87 1.37
C ASN A 3 16.47 -12.13 0.21
N LEU A 4 16.30 -10.81 0.20
CA LEU A 4 16.93 -9.91 -0.74
C LEU A 4 17.67 -8.83 0.02
N ASN A 5 18.81 -8.37 -0.52
CA ASN A 5 19.51 -7.25 0.08
C ASN A 5 18.75 -5.95 -0.20
N LYS A 6 19.14 -4.87 0.48
CA LYS A 6 18.48 -3.57 0.35
C LYS A 6 18.47 -3.06 -1.08
N LYS A 7 19.57 -3.22 -1.80
CA LYS A 7 19.69 -2.75 -3.18
C LYS A 7 18.72 -3.46 -4.11
N GLU A 8 18.57 -4.77 -3.93
CA GLU A 8 17.62 -5.57 -4.71
C GLU A 8 16.18 -5.19 -4.40
N LYS A 9 15.86 -4.97 -3.11
CA LYS A 9 14.53 -4.50 -2.69
C LYS A 9 14.20 -3.13 -3.27
N ASP A 10 15.13 -2.19 -3.20
CA ASP A 10 14.95 -0.83 -3.73
C ASP A 10 14.70 -0.85 -5.23
N LYS A 11 15.38 -1.71 -5.96
CA LYS A 11 15.16 -1.87 -7.39
C LYS A 11 13.74 -2.36 -7.69
N ILE A 12 13.28 -3.35 -6.96
CA ILE A 12 11.92 -3.88 -7.12
C ILE A 12 10.89 -2.79 -6.80
N ILE A 13 11.09 -2.04 -5.72
CA ILE A 13 10.20 -0.94 -5.33
C ILE A 13 10.12 0.10 -6.45
N ASP A 14 11.25 0.49 -7.03
CA ASP A 14 11.28 1.47 -8.12
C ASP A 14 10.56 0.95 -9.37
N GLU A 15 10.74 -0.32 -9.71
CA GLU A 15 10.04 -0.93 -10.84
C GLU A 15 8.53 -0.96 -10.62
N ILE A 16 8.09 -1.36 -9.44
CA ILE A 16 6.67 -1.37 -9.08
C ILE A 16 6.08 0.03 -9.14
N LYS A 17 6.76 1.01 -8.56
CA LYS A 17 6.35 2.41 -8.61
C LYS A 17 6.13 2.88 -10.05
N SER A 18 7.06 2.58 -10.93
CA SER A 18 6.99 3.00 -12.34
C SER A 18 5.78 2.39 -13.05
N ILE A 19 5.47 1.14 -12.75
CA ILE A 19 4.31 0.44 -13.32
C ILE A 19 3.01 1.11 -12.86
N LEU A 20 2.90 1.39 -11.56
CA LEU A 20 1.66 1.92 -10.97
C LEU A 20 1.43 3.39 -11.33
N LEU A 21 2.49 4.18 -11.49
CA LEU A 21 2.37 5.59 -11.85
C LEU A 21 1.69 5.83 -13.19
N ILE A 22 1.84 4.89 -14.13
CA ILE A 22 1.26 5.00 -15.47
C ILE A 22 -0.26 4.83 -15.45
N ASP A 23 -0.80 4.13 -14.48
CA ASP A 23 -2.25 3.91 -14.37
C ASP A 23 -2.93 5.17 -13.82
N ASP A 24 -3.64 5.88 -14.67
CA ASP A 24 -4.31 7.14 -14.31
C ASP A 24 -5.38 6.96 -13.23
N ASN A 25 -5.90 5.75 -13.05
CA ASN A 25 -6.92 5.48 -12.05
C ASN A 25 -6.34 5.29 -10.64
N ILE A 26 -5.03 5.11 -10.51
CA ILE A 26 -4.41 4.95 -9.19
C ILE A 26 -4.09 6.33 -8.60
N GLU A 27 -4.75 6.67 -7.49
CA GLU A 27 -4.56 7.94 -6.79
C GLU A 27 -3.28 7.94 -5.96
N PHE A 28 -3.08 6.91 -5.16
CA PHE A 28 -1.84 6.72 -4.40
C PHE A 28 -1.58 5.24 -4.18
N SER A 29 -0.35 4.91 -3.81
CA SER A 29 0.05 3.53 -3.53
C SER A 29 1.06 3.47 -2.40
N TYR A 30 0.91 2.42 -1.58
CA TYR A 30 1.83 2.06 -0.50
C TYR A 30 2.38 0.66 -0.73
N ILE A 31 3.59 0.43 -0.24
CA ILE A 31 4.12 -0.92 -0.05
C ILE A 31 4.26 -1.14 1.45
N PHE A 32 3.85 -2.31 1.94
CA PHE A 32 3.79 -2.57 3.38
C PHE A 32 4.08 -4.03 3.67
N GLY A 33 3.98 -4.42 4.96
CA GLY A 33 4.13 -5.80 5.36
C GLY A 33 5.58 -6.27 5.45
N SER A 34 5.78 -7.59 5.39
CA SER A 34 7.07 -8.21 5.66
C SER A 34 8.17 -7.80 4.69
N PHE A 35 7.84 -7.49 3.45
CA PHE A 35 8.83 -7.06 2.45
C PHE A 35 9.58 -5.79 2.89
N ILE A 36 8.88 -4.90 3.59
CA ILE A 36 9.46 -3.64 4.08
C ILE A 36 10.13 -3.83 5.44
N GLN A 37 9.50 -4.59 6.34
CA GLN A 37 9.88 -4.64 7.75
C GLN A 37 10.93 -5.69 8.06
N ASP A 38 10.97 -6.79 7.31
CA ASP A 38 11.77 -7.96 7.65
C ASP A 38 12.89 -8.21 6.63
N ASN A 39 13.99 -8.82 7.09
CA ASN A 39 15.03 -9.29 6.19
C ASN A 39 14.52 -10.47 5.35
N PHE A 40 13.67 -11.29 5.93
CA PHE A 40 12.98 -12.39 5.25
C PHE A 40 11.53 -12.01 5.06
N PHE A 41 10.99 -12.25 3.89
CA PHE A 41 9.60 -11.92 3.58
C PHE A 41 8.90 -13.07 2.87
N ARG A 42 7.56 -13.09 2.92
CA ARG A 42 6.71 -14.06 2.21
C ARG A 42 6.18 -13.48 0.93
N ASP A 43 5.58 -12.30 1.05
CA ASP A 43 4.88 -11.64 -0.04
C ASP A 43 5.33 -10.21 -0.14
N ILE A 44 5.06 -9.61 -1.29
CA ILE A 44 5.19 -8.18 -1.51
C ILE A 44 3.78 -7.61 -1.46
N ASP A 45 3.45 -6.92 -0.36
CA ASP A 45 2.13 -6.34 -0.14
C ASP A 45 2.08 -4.93 -0.70
N ILE A 46 1.17 -4.70 -1.64
CA ILE A 46 1.02 -3.43 -2.33
C ILE A 46 -0.42 -2.96 -2.16
N GLY A 47 -0.59 -1.77 -1.59
CA GLY A 47 -1.89 -1.12 -1.49
C GLY A 47 -2.06 -0.09 -2.57
N ILE A 48 -3.20 -0.08 -3.23
CA ILE A 48 -3.54 0.92 -4.24
C ILE A 48 -4.89 1.54 -3.91
N TYR A 49 -4.97 2.86 -3.97
CA TYR A 49 -6.22 3.58 -3.83
C TYR A 49 -6.63 4.10 -5.19
N LEU A 50 -7.83 3.77 -5.63
CA LEU A 50 -8.30 4.06 -6.98
C LEU A 50 -9.25 5.27 -6.98
N LYS A 51 -9.16 6.08 -8.02
CA LYS A 51 -10.05 7.24 -8.19
C LYS A 51 -11.49 6.80 -8.40
N ASN A 52 -11.69 5.71 -9.12
CA ASN A 52 -13.00 5.22 -9.48
C ASN A 52 -12.99 3.70 -9.59
N ILE A 53 -13.78 3.04 -8.73
CA ILE A 53 -13.95 1.59 -8.76
C ILE A 53 -15.24 1.20 -8.05
N ASN A 54 -15.96 0.20 -8.60
CA ASN A 54 -17.06 -0.45 -7.93
C ASN A 54 -16.54 -1.66 -7.13
N GLU A 55 -17.20 -1.94 -6.01
CA GLU A 55 -16.76 -3.01 -5.12
C GLU A 55 -16.68 -4.38 -5.82
N ASN A 56 -17.58 -4.64 -6.76
CA ASN A 56 -17.59 -5.90 -7.51
C ASN A 56 -16.45 -6.02 -8.54
N GLU A 57 -15.71 -4.94 -8.80
CA GLU A 57 -14.59 -4.93 -9.73
C GLU A 57 -13.23 -5.10 -9.04
N VAL A 58 -13.20 -5.08 -7.70
CA VAL A 58 -11.97 -5.07 -6.91
C VAL A 58 -11.07 -6.26 -7.24
N PHE A 59 -11.62 -7.47 -7.21
CA PHE A 59 -10.84 -8.69 -7.44
C PHE A 59 -10.17 -8.67 -8.82
N ASN A 60 -10.92 -8.30 -9.85
CA ASN A 60 -10.41 -8.25 -11.22
C ASN A 60 -9.29 -7.21 -11.37
N TYR A 61 -9.45 -6.08 -10.70
CA TYR A 61 -8.44 -5.02 -10.75
C TYR A 61 -7.15 -5.45 -10.04
N GLU A 62 -7.28 -6.03 -8.85
CA GLU A 62 -6.15 -6.55 -8.10
C GLU A 62 -5.38 -7.60 -8.90
N PHE A 63 -6.08 -8.50 -9.54
CA PHE A 63 -5.47 -9.52 -10.40
C PHE A 63 -4.76 -8.92 -11.59
N LYS A 64 -5.38 -7.95 -12.27
CA LYS A 64 -4.80 -7.27 -13.41
C LYS A 64 -3.46 -6.61 -13.04
N ILE A 65 -3.42 -5.88 -11.95
CA ILE A 65 -2.21 -5.19 -11.49
C ILE A 65 -1.15 -6.19 -11.05
N SER A 66 -1.54 -7.23 -10.32
CA SER A 66 -0.61 -8.30 -9.90
C SER A 66 0.05 -8.95 -11.11
N ASN A 67 -0.72 -9.21 -12.15
CA ASN A 67 -0.21 -9.82 -13.37
C ASN A 67 0.77 -8.89 -14.10
N GLU A 68 0.46 -7.60 -14.18
CA GLU A 68 1.37 -6.61 -14.79
C GLU A 68 2.71 -6.54 -14.06
N ILE A 69 2.67 -6.51 -12.73
CA ILE A 69 3.88 -6.47 -11.92
C ILE A 69 4.69 -7.76 -12.10
N SER A 70 4.01 -8.90 -12.03
CA SER A 70 4.65 -10.20 -12.20
C SER A 70 5.40 -10.30 -13.53
N LEU A 71 4.77 -9.90 -14.62
CA LEU A 71 5.35 -9.98 -15.93
C LEU A 71 6.52 -9.01 -16.13
N LYS A 72 6.38 -7.78 -15.67
CA LYS A 72 7.38 -6.73 -15.87
C LYS A 72 8.57 -6.86 -14.94
N CYS A 73 8.33 -7.24 -13.69
CA CYS A 73 9.38 -7.38 -12.68
C CYS A 73 9.99 -8.78 -12.67
N LYS A 74 9.41 -9.73 -13.41
CA LYS A 74 9.83 -11.12 -13.43
C LYS A 74 9.81 -11.76 -12.04
N ILE A 75 8.72 -11.52 -11.33
CA ILE A 75 8.46 -12.05 -10.00
C ILE A 75 7.25 -12.98 -10.12
N ASP A 76 7.30 -14.13 -9.45
CA ASP A 76 6.17 -15.05 -9.41
C ASP A 76 4.92 -14.33 -8.87
N ILE A 77 3.80 -14.46 -9.58
CA ILE A 77 2.56 -13.80 -9.20
C ILE A 77 2.08 -14.18 -7.79
N GLU A 78 2.43 -15.38 -7.33
CA GLU A 78 2.08 -15.86 -6.00
C GLU A 78 2.76 -15.06 -4.89
N LEU A 79 3.84 -14.34 -5.21
CA LEU A 79 4.56 -13.50 -4.25
C LEU A 79 4.03 -12.06 -4.22
N ILE A 80 3.09 -11.72 -5.09
CA ILE A 80 2.56 -10.36 -5.21
C ILE A 80 1.15 -10.33 -4.65
N ASP A 81 0.94 -9.50 -3.63
CA ASP A 81 -0.37 -9.33 -2.99
C ASP A 81 -0.81 -7.87 -3.15
N VAL A 82 -1.60 -7.60 -4.19
CA VAL A 82 -2.15 -6.27 -4.45
C VAL A 82 -3.52 -6.16 -3.79
N ARG A 83 -3.71 -5.10 -3.03
CA ARG A 83 -4.97 -4.82 -2.36
C ARG A 83 -5.49 -3.44 -2.69
N VAL A 84 -6.73 -3.37 -3.16
CA VAL A 84 -7.45 -2.11 -3.32
C VAL A 84 -7.85 -1.60 -1.94
N LEU A 85 -7.45 -0.38 -1.62
CA LEU A 85 -7.64 0.21 -0.29
C LEU A 85 -8.99 0.92 -0.12
N ASN A 86 -9.71 1.15 -1.21
CA ASN A 86 -10.94 1.96 -1.20
C ASN A 86 -12.01 1.46 -0.23
N PHE A 87 -12.12 0.15 -0.08
CA PHE A 87 -13.16 -0.47 0.76
C PHE A 87 -12.57 -1.15 2.00
N ALA A 88 -11.29 -0.93 2.27
CA ALA A 88 -10.63 -1.52 3.43
C ALA A 88 -11.13 -0.88 4.73
N PRO A 89 -11.26 -1.66 5.81
CA PRO A 89 -11.64 -1.09 7.12
C PRO A 89 -10.55 -0.16 7.64
N PHE A 90 -10.95 0.83 8.44
CA PHE A 90 -10.03 1.83 9.00
C PHE A 90 -8.84 1.23 9.77
N PRO A 91 -9.01 0.18 10.59
CA PRO A 91 -7.85 -0.43 11.26
C PRO A 91 -6.79 -0.95 10.31
N PHE A 92 -7.21 -1.50 9.17
CA PHE A 92 -6.28 -1.95 8.14
C PHE A 92 -5.55 -0.76 7.50
N LEU A 93 -6.30 0.28 7.11
CA LEU A 93 -5.73 1.50 6.55
C LEU A 93 -4.72 2.15 7.49
N LEU A 94 -5.05 2.20 8.78
CA LEU A 94 -4.17 2.78 9.78
C LEU A 94 -2.81 2.08 9.80
N ASN A 95 -2.80 0.75 9.74
CA ASN A 95 -1.57 -0.02 9.72
C ASN A 95 -0.76 0.26 8.45
N VAL A 96 -1.43 0.36 7.31
CA VAL A 96 -0.76 0.70 6.04
C VAL A 96 -0.10 2.07 6.13
N PHE A 97 -0.82 3.08 6.60
CA PHE A 97 -0.32 4.44 6.70
C PHE A 97 0.81 4.58 7.73
N LYS A 98 0.72 3.84 8.83
CA LYS A 98 1.70 3.92 9.92
C LYS A 98 3.00 3.18 9.58
N ASP A 99 2.89 1.96 9.09
CA ASP A 99 4.04 1.07 8.93
C ASP A 99 4.51 0.91 7.49
N GLY A 100 3.71 1.31 6.52
CA GLY A 100 4.04 1.20 5.10
C GLY A 100 4.89 2.35 4.60
N ILE A 101 5.36 2.20 3.38
CA ILE A 101 6.12 3.22 2.66
C ILE A 101 5.26 3.73 1.51
N LEU A 102 5.06 5.04 1.45
CA LEU A 102 4.34 5.67 0.35
C LEU A 102 5.20 5.58 -0.92
N LEU A 103 4.67 4.95 -1.95
CA LEU A 103 5.33 4.91 -3.26
C LEU A 103 5.12 6.23 -4.01
N PHE A 104 3.88 6.69 -4.07
CA PHE A 104 3.53 7.98 -4.67
C PHE A 104 2.11 8.37 -4.29
N THR A 105 1.82 9.66 -4.42
CA THR A 105 0.45 10.18 -4.43
C THR A 105 0.32 11.23 -5.52
N LYS A 106 -0.82 11.24 -6.17
CA LYS A 106 -1.15 12.24 -7.20
C LYS A 106 -1.90 13.42 -6.61
N ASP A 107 -2.35 13.30 -5.35
CA ASP A 107 -3.09 14.35 -4.64
C ASP A 107 -2.74 14.28 -3.14
N GLU A 108 -1.79 15.12 -2.73
CA GLU A 108 -1.32 15.12 -1.34
C GLU A 108 -2.40 15.53 -0.35
N GLU A 109 -3.25 16.47 -0.73
CA GLU A 109 -4.35 16.93 0.13
C GLU A 109 -5.35 15.81 0.38
N PHE A 110 -5.74 15.10 -0.65
CA PHE A 110 -6.64 13.96 -0.52
C PHE A 110 -6.07 12.90 0.42
N LEU A 111 -4.79 12.54 0.22
CA LEU A 111 -4.14 11.54 1.07
C LEU A 111 -4.06 12.00 2.52
N THR A 112 -3.66 13.25 2.75
CA THR A 112 -3.58 13.83 4.10
C THR A 112 -4.93 13.78 4.79
N ASP A 113 -6.00 14.17 4.10
CA ASP A 113 -7.35 14.14 4.64
C ASP A 113 -7.79 12.71 5.01
N LEU A 114 -7.45 11.74 4.17
CA LEU A 114 -7.77 10.34 4.44
C LEU A 114 -7.00 9.81 5.64
N ILE A 115 -5.72 10.16 5.78
CA ILE A 115 -4.90 9.78 6.94
C ILE A 115 -5.50 10.37 8.22
N GLU A 116 -5.91 11.65 8.18
CA GLU A 116 -6.54 12.30 9.33
C GLU A 116 -7.84 11.61 9.71
N GLU A 117 -8.71 11.33 8.74
CA GLU A 117 -9.98 10.65 8.97
C GLU A 117 -9.77 9.27 9.60
N THR A 118 -8.81 8.51 9.06
CA THR A 118 -8.45 7.18 9.57
C THR A 118 -7.95 7.27 11.01
N SER A 119 -7.11 8.26 11.30
CA SER A 119 -6.54 8.48 12.63
C SER A 119 -7.61 8.87 13.66
N LEU A 120 -8.54 9.74 13.27
CA LEU A 120 -9.64 10.15 14.13
C LEU A 120 -10.56 8.98 14.45
N TYR A 121 -10.84 8.15 13.48
CA TYR A 121 -11.61 6.93 13.69
C TYR A 121 -10.92 6.02 14.73
N ALA A 122 -9.62 5.83 14.59
CA ALA A 122 -8.84 4.98 15.49
C ALA A 122 -8.87 5.50 16.93
N VAL A 123 -8.75 6.81 17.12
CA VAL A 123 -8.87 7.45 18.44
C VAL A 123 -10.26 7.28 19.01
N SER A 124 -11.30 7.54 18.22
CA SER A 124 -12.70 7.44 18.66
C SER A 124 -13.06 6.01 19.09
N ASN A 125 -12.39 5.01 18.52
CA ASN A 125 -12.62 3.60 18.82
C ASN A 125 -11.56 2.99 19.72
N GLU A 126 -10.65 3.82 20.26
CA GLU A 126 -9.57 3.39 21.16
C GLU A 126 -8.68 2.32 20.58
N HIS A 127 -8.48 2.32 19.25
CA HIS A 127 -7.66 1.33 18.58
C HIS A 127 -6.16 1.60 18.67
N ILE A 128 -5.77 2.84 19.01
CA ILE A 128 -4.35 3.22 19.14
C ILE A 128 -4.17 4.14 20.35
N SER A 129 -2.92 4.20 20.83
CA SER A 129 -2.56 5.15 21.88
C SER A 129 -2.38 6.55 21.31
N TYR A 130 -2.46 7.55 22.18
CA TYR A 130 -2.21 8.94 21.81
C TYR A 130 -0.82 9.10 21.15
N GLN A 131 0.18 8.42 21.67
CA GLN A 131 1.54 8.49 21.13
C GLN A 131 1.61 7.96 19.68
N SER A 132 0.96 6.85 19.41
CA SER A 132 0.91 6.28 18.06
C SER A 132 0.19 7.21 17.09
N LEU A 133 -0.89 7.85 17.54
CA LEU A 133 -1.61 8.84 16.75
C LEU A 133 -0.70 10.02 16.40
N LYS A 134 0.04 10.53 17.39
CA LYS A 134 0.94 11.64 17.20
C LYS A 134 2.03 11.32 16.18
N GLU A 135 2.62 10.13 16.27
CA GLU A 135 3.62 9.66 15.31
C GLU A 135 3.07 9.62 13.89
N LEU A 136 1.82 9.18 13.72
CA LEU A 136 1.17 9.11 12.42
C LEU A 136 0.93 10.50 11.83
N LEU A 137 0.46 11.45 12.64
CA LEU A 137 0.15 12.81 12.19
C LEU A 137 1.37 13.69 11.96
N ASP A 138 2.50 13.38 12.57
CA ASP A 138 3.76 14.14 12.42
C ASP A 138 4.51 13.76 11.13
N ILE A 139 4.02 12.80 10.39
CA ILE A 139 4.57 12.42 9.09
C ILE A 139 4.07 13.38 8.01
#